data_824ffc67ae7cb022753a5bd007be37c6
#
_entry.id   824ffc67ae7cb022753a5bd007be37c6
#
_cell.length_a   1.000
_cell.length_b   1.000
_cell.length_c   1.000
_cell.angle_alpha   90.00
_cell.angle_beta   90.00
_cell.angle_gamma   90.00
#
_symmetry.space_group_name_H-M   'P 1'
#
loop_
_entity.id
_entity.type
_entity.pdbx_description
1 polymer ?
#
loop_
_entity_poly.entity_id
_entity_poly.type
_entity_poly.pdbx_seq_one_letter_code
_entity_poly.pdbx_strand_id
1 'polypeptide(L)'
;IRNENVPASIGSDSTHLGPPTFTPVGDTILCEVQTRQSGITVATAAHVEFPRDNGAWDGPGVTTGRRYRRDVSLTLADGEPVTLTKTAATYTSRDAAISSPGVAAVGRLRTHAASSEDALKLHQAAWGRLWERFETRLDADPLSQLVLN
;
A
#
# COMPACT_ATOMS: atom_id res chain seq x y z
N ILE A 1 -11.44 -5.51 -8.56
CA ILE A 1 -10.80 -5.31 -9.87
C ILE A 1 -10.80 -6.67 -10.54
N ARG A 2 -11.58 -6.84 -11.59
CA ARG A 2 -11.62 -8.07 -12.39
C ARG A 2 -10.46 -7.98 -13.39
N ASN A 3 -9.54 -8.94 -13.34
CA ASN A 3 -8.47 -9.00 -14.34
C ASN A 3 -9.02 -9.71 -15.59
N GLU A 4 -9.34 -8.95 -16.62
CA GLU A 4 -9.92 -9.46 -17.87
C GLU A 4 -8.93 -10.24 -18.74
N ASN A 5 -7.64 -10.23 -18.40
CA ASN A 5 -6.59 -10.93 -19.13
C ASN A 5 -6.33 -12.37 -18.63
N VAL A 6 -7.15 -12.89 -17.71
CA VAL A 6 -7.03 -14.28 -17.27
C VAL A 6 -7.77 -15.18 -18.25
N PRO A 7 -7.12 -16.20 -18.85
CA PRO A 7 -7.79 -17.14 -19.74
C PRO A 7 -9.02 -17.76 -19.08
N ALA A 8 -10.10 -17.92 -19.81
CA ALA A 8 -11.37 -18.48 -19.32
C ALA A 8 -11.25 -19.91 -18.78
N SER A 9 -10.12 -20.59 -19.00
CA SER A 9 -9.79 -21.91 -18.45
C SER A 9 -9.37 -21.87 -16.98
N ILE A 10 -9.04 -20.68 -16.44
CA ILE A 10 -8.80 -20.52 -15.00
C ILE A 10 -10.12 -20.07 -14.41
N GLY A 11 -10.85 -21.00 -13.77
CA GLY A 11 -12.15 -20.74 -13.19
C GLY A 11 -12.14 -19.47 -12.33
N SER A 12 -13.18 -18.66 -12.44
CA SER A 12 -13.34 -17.35 -11.75
C SER A 12 -13.25 -17.43 -10.21
N ASP A 13 -13.26 -18.64 -9.64
CA ASP A 13 -13.17 -18.93 -8.20
C ASP A 13 -11.75 -19.30 -7.73
N SER A 14 -10.75 -19.34 -8.60
CA SER A 14 -9.37 -19.60 -8.18
C SER A 14 -8.80 -18.38 -7.48
N THR A 15 -8.94 -18.33 -6.16
CA THR A 15 -8.23 -17.34 -5.34
C THR A 15 -6.76 -17.75 -5.28
N HIS A 16 -5.89 -16.96 -5.92
CA HIS A 16 -4.43 -17.18 -5.88
C HIS A 16 -3.83 -16.96 -4.47
N LEU A 17 -4.58 -16.29 -3.61
CA LEU A 17 -4.20 -15.98 -2.24
C LEU A 17 -4.95 -16.86 -1.24
N GLY A 18 -4.26 -17.33 -0.23
CA GLY A 18 -4.83 -17.97 0.95
C GLY A 18 -5.72 -17.04 1.78
N PRO A 19 -6.27 -17.52 2.89
CA PRO A 19 -7.00 -16.66 3.81
C PRO A 19 -6.06 -15.61 4.43
N PRO A 20 -6.48 -14.34 4.54
CA PRO A 20 -5.70 -13.32 5.22
C PRO A 20 -5.77 -13.48 6.73
N THR A 21 -4.68 -13.16 7.39
CA THR A 21 -4.61 -12.95 8.84
C THR A 21 -4.48 -11.46 9.13
N PHE A 22 -5.26 -10.95 10.06
CA PHE A 22 -5.22 -9.56 10.46
C PHE A 22 -4.76 -9.44 11.91
N THR A 23 -3.69 -8.69 12.14
CA THR A 23 -3.10 -8.47 13.46
C THR A 23 -3.04 -6.98 13.76
N PRO A 24 -3.81 -6.47 14.74
CA PRO A 24 -3.66 -5.10 15.21
C PRO A 24 -2.31 -4.93 15.93
N VAL A 25 -1.58 -3.85 15.59
CA VAL A 25 -0.30 -3.47 16.22
C VAL A 25 -0.36 -1.99 16.59
N GLY A 26 -0.91 -1.67 17.73
CA GLY A 26 -1.26 -0.30 18.10
C GLY A 26 -2.32 0.26 17.14
N ASP A 27 -2.07 1.42 16.55
CA ASP A 27 -2.95 2.05 15.55
C ASP A 27 -2.76 1.51 14.12
N THR A 28 -1.81 0.59 13.93
CA THR A 28 -1.54 -0.06 12.64
C THR A 28 -2.27 -1.38 12.55
N ILE A 29 -2.78 -1.73 11.38
CA ILE A 29 -3.25 -3.06 11.07
C ILE A 29 -2.25 -3.76 10.14
N LEU A 30 -1.82 -4.95 10.53
CA LEU A 30 -1.02 -5.84 9.70
C LEU A 30 -1.94 -6.88 9.06
N CYS A 31 -1.88 -6.99 7.75
CA CYS A 31 -2.52 -8.04 6.96
C CYS A 31 -1.45 -8.94 6.37
N GLU A 32 -1.50 -10.24 6.67
CA GLU A 32 -0.61 -11.23 6.08
C GLU A 32 -1.41 -12.24 5.29
N VAL A 33 -0.89 -12.58 4.10
CA VAL A 33 -1.50 -13.55 3.22
C VAL A 33 -0.41 -14.35 2.51
N GLN A 34 -0.66 -15.63 2.23
CA GLN A 34 0.25 -16.47 1.49
C GLN A 34 -0.31 -16.81 0.11
N THR A 35 0.54 -16.77 -0.91
CA THR A 35 0.17 -17.27 -2.24
C THR A 35 0.06 -18.80 -2.21
N ARG A 36 -0.99 -19.36 -2.84
CA ARG A 36 -1.29 -20.79 -2.75
C ARG A 36 -0.27 -21.68 -3.45
N GLN A 37 0.23 -21.26 -4.60
CA GLN A 37 1.13 -22.09 -5.40
C GLN A 37 2.60 -21.86 -5.04
N SER A 38 3.01 -20.60 -4.90
CA SER A 38 4.43 -20.24 -4.68
C SER A 38 4.82 -20.14 -3.21
N GLY A 39 3.86 -20.21 -2.28
CA GLY A 39 4.12 -20.14 -0.84
C GLY A 39 4.71 -18.81 -0.38
N ILE A 40 4.61 -17.75 -1.20
CA ILE A 40 5.15 -16.43 -0.87
C ILE A 40 4.23 -15.77 0.15
N THR A 41 4.79 -15.36 1.28
CA THR A 41 4.09 -14.51 2.24
C THR A 41 4.14 -13.06 1.78
N VAL A 42 2.98 -12.42 1.71
CA VAL A 42 2.83 -10.98 1.46
C VAL A 42 2.27 -10.35 2.73
N ALA A 43 2.96 -9.38 3.27
CA ALA A 43 2.56 -8.65 4.47
C ALA A 43 2.35 -7.17 4.13
N THR A 44 1.18 -6.65 4.44
CA THR A 44 0.84 -5.23 4.28
C THR A 44 0.45 -4.65 5.62
N ALA A 45 1.22 -3.71 6.11
CA ALA A 45 0.86 -2.88 7.26
C ALA A 45 0.21 -1.59 6.78
N ALA A 46 -0.84 -1.14 7.45
CA ALA A 46 -1.53 0.10 7.13
C ALA A 46 -1.88 0.87 8.40
N HIS A 47 -1.73 2.19 8.32
CA HIS A 47 -2.07 3.14 9.36
C HIS A 47 -2.93 4.26 8.76
N VAL A 48 -3.90 4.75 9.53
CA VAL A 48 -4.77 5.86 9.14
C VAL A 48 -4.67 6.95 10.19
N GLU A 49 -4.37 8.15 9.73
CA GLU A 49 -4.32 9.37 10.53
C GLU A 49 -5.50 10.27 10.18
N PHE A 50 -6.07 10.89 11.19
CA PHE A 50 -7.09 11.92 11.07
C PHE A 50 -6.94 12.91 12.23
N PRO A 51 -7.49 14.16 12.10
CA PRO A 51 -7.45 15.16 13.17
C PRO A 51 -8.18 14.62 14.41
N ARG A 52 -7.46 14.50 15.52
CA ARG A 52 -8.01 13.92 16.77
C ARG A 52 -9.03 14.83 17.45
N ASP A 53 -8.95 16.12 17.19
CA ASP A 53 -9.91 17.09 17.72
C ASP A 53 -11.32 16.89 17.15
N ASN A 54 -11.40 16.30 15.95
CA ASN A 54 -12.63 16.13 15.20
C ASN A 54 -13.06 14.67 15.06
N GLY A 55 -12.27 13.71 15.56
CA GLY A 55 -12.54 12.30 15.31
C GLY A 55 -12.02 11.33 16.36
N ALA A 56 -12.70 10.20 16.44
CA ALA A 56 -12.31 9.07 17.27
C ALA A 56 -12.62 7.75 16.58
N TRP A 57 -11.82 6.72 16.92
CA TRP A 57 -12.15 5.35 16.53
C TRP A 57 -13.37 4.85 17.32
N ASP A 58 -14.33 4.23 16.63
CA ASP A 58 -15.57 3.70 17.21
C ASP A 58 -15.37 2.35 17.92
N GLY A 59 -14.15 2.05 18.33
CA GLY A 59 -13.81 0.83 19.02
C GLY A 59 -12.75 -0.01 18.29
N PRO A 60 -12.57 -1.27 18.71
CA PRO A 60 -11.66 -2.19 18.07
C PRO A 60 -12.15 -2.57 16.68
N GLY A 61 -11.21 -2.84 15.78
CA GLY A 61 -11.56 -3.34 14.46
C GLY A 61 -12.11 -4.76 14.49
N VAL A 62 -12.93 -5.10 13.51
CA VAL A 62 -13.60 -6.39 13.38
C VAL A 62 -13.15 -7.10 12.11
N THR A 63 -12.78 -8.37 12.24
CA THR A 63 -12.51 -9.25 11.11
C THR A 63 -13.78 -10.01 10.72
N THR A 64 -14.19 -9.90 9.46
CA THR A 64 -15.30 -10.65 8.90
C THR A 64 -14.87 -11.32 7.60
N GLY A 65 -14.76 -12.64 7.60
CA GLY A 65 -14.26 -13.40 6.46
C GLY A 65 -12.86 -12.96 6.05
N ARG A 66 -12.74 -12.40 4.85
CA ARG A 66 -11.46 -11.91 4.28
C ARG A 66 -11.26 -10.39 4.39
N ARG A 67 -11.96 -9.74 5.31
CA ARG A 67 -11.95 -8.28 5.47
C ARG A 67 -11.70 -7.90 6.92
N TYR A 68 -10.93 -6.84 7.09
CA TYR A 68 -10.82 -6.12 8.35
C TYR A 68 -11.48 -4.75 8.19
N ARG A 69 -12.32 -4.38 9.16
CA ARG A 69 -13.02 -3.11 9.21
C ARG A 69 -12.76 -2.44 10.55
N ARG A 70 -12.51 -1.16 10.52
CA ARG A 70 -12.47 -0.29 11.68
C ARG A 70 -13.22 0.99 11.34
N ASP A 71 -14.15 1.38 12.17
CA ASP A 71 -14.97 2.54 11.96
C ASP A 71 -14.41 3.75 12.71
N VAL A 72 -14.61 4.93 12.16
CA VAL A 72 -14.22 6.21 12.75
C VAL A 72 -15.40 7.17 12.65
N SER A 73 -15.72 7.83 13.76
CA SER A 73 -16.67 8.94 13.79
C SER A 73 -15.92 10.26 13.71
N LEU A 74 -16.34 11.12 12.79
CA LEU A 74 -15.77 12.45 12.57
C LEU A 74 -16.86 13.51 12.74
N THR A 75 -16.56 14.57 13.48
CA THR A 75 -17.41 15.77 13.55
C THR A 75 -16.93 16.73 12.46
N LEU A 76 -17.82 17.05 11.52
CA LEU A 76 -17.53 17.94 10.41
C LEU A 76 -18.26 19.27 10.61
N ALA A 77 -17.55 20.37 10.49
CA ALA A 77 -18.15 21.69 10.39
C ALA A 77 -18.51 22.00 8.93
N ASP A 78 -19.56 22.76 8.72
CA ASP A 78 -19.99 23.13 7.36
C ASP A 78 -18.93 23.98 6.66
N GLY A 79 -18.53 23.53 5.46
CA GLY A 79 -17.51 24.17 4.65
C GLY A 79 -16.04 23.92 5.08
N GLU A 80 -15.80 23.19 6.17
CA GLU A 80 -14.43 22.86 6.60
C GLU A 80 -14.01 21.47 6.09
N PRO A 81 -12.89 21.35 5.33
CA PRO A 81 -12.40 20.05 4.87
C PRO A 81 -11.72 19.29 6.00
N VAL A 82 -11.98 17.99 6.08
CA VAL A 82 -11.24 17.07 6.95
C VAL A 82 -10.40 16.12 6.10
N THR A 83 -9.11 16.02 6.41
CA THR A 83 -8.18 15.16 5.70
C THR A 83 -7.92 13.88 6.47
N LEU A 84 -8.13 12.74 5.80
CA LEU A 84 -7.68 11.44 6.27
C LEU A 84 -6.46 11.01 5.45
N THR A 85 -5.39 10.65 6.14
CA THR A 85 -4.18 10.14 5.50
C THR A 85 -4.03 8.66 5.79
N LYS A 86 -4.02 7.83 4.75
CA LYS A 86 -3.73 6.40 4.87
C LYS A 86 -2.35 6.11 4.32
N THR A 87 -1.47 5.60 5.18
CA THR A 87 -0.14 5.14 4.80
C THR A 87 -0.08 3.62 4.87
N ALA A 88 0.53 3.00 3.88
CA ALA A 88 0.71 1.56 3.85
C ALA A 88 2.12 1.18 3.39
N ALA A 89 2.64 0.08 3.95
CA ALA A 89 3.88 -0.54 3.53
C ALA A 89 3.66 -2.02 3.25
N THR A 90 4.18 -2.51 2.14
CA THR A 90 4.05 -3.92 1.75
C THR A 90 5.43 -4.53 1.56
N TYR A 91 5.63 -5.71 2.14
CA TYR A 91 6.81 -6.55 1.98
C TYR A 91 6.42 -7.98 1.68
N THR A 92 7.33 -8.72 1.06
CA THR A 92 7.15 -10.12 0.74
C THR A 92 8.29 -10.97 1.31
N SER A 93 8.09 -12.27 1.43
CA SER A 93 9.15 -13.20 1.83
C SER A 93 10.27 -13.36 0.79
N ARG A 94 10.16 -12.70 -0.37
CA ARG A 94 11.19 -12.64 -1.41
C ARG A 94 12.02 -11.37 -1.40
N ASP A 95 11.65 -10.39 -0.58
CA ASP A 95 12.42 -9.16 -0.48
C ASP A 95 13.77 -9.45 0.20
N ALA A 96 14.85 -8.91 -0.38
CA ALA A 96 16.21 -9.16 0.08
C ALA A 96 16.42 -8.68 1.53
N ALA A 97 17.14 -9.46 2.31
CA ALA A 97 17.51 -9.18 3.70
C ALA A 97 16.33 -9.01 4.67
N ILE A 98 15.16 -9.57 4.38
CA ILE A 98 13.99 -9.53 5.25
C ILE A 98 13.69 -10.92 5.78
N SER A 99 13.80 -11.10 7.10
CA SER A 99 13.48 -12.36 7.78
C SER A 99 11.99 -12.49 8.07
N SER A 100 11.28 -11.39 8.28
CA SER A 100 9.84 -11.35 8.55
C SER A 100 9.19 -10.17 7.82
N PRO A 101 8.40 -10.44 6.77
CA PRO A 101 7.71 -9.40 6.02
C PRO A 101 6.78 -8.54 6.90
N GLY A 102 6.08 -9.17 7.86
CA GLY A 102 5.19 -8.45 8.77
C GLY A 102 5.93 -7.46 9.67
N VAL A 103 7.06 -7.90 10.26
CA VAL A 103 7.90 -7.01 11.08
C VAL A 103 8.47 -5.87 10.25
N ALA A 104 8.92 -6.16 9.02
CA ALA A 104 9.45 -5.15 8.12
C ALA A 104 8.38 -4.12 7.73
N ALA A 105 7.17 -4.56 7.38
CA ALA A 105 6.06 -3.68 7.01
C ALA A 105 5.68 -2.73 8.15
N VAL A 106 5.50 -3.26 9.37
CA VAL A 106 5.19 -2.45 10.55
C VAL A 106 6.34 -1.50 10.90
N GLY A 107 7.58 -2.00 10.87
CA GLY A 107 8.78 -1.22 11.13
C GLY A 107 8.91 -0.05 10.15
N ARG A 108 8.60 -0.26 8.87
CA ARG A 108 8.64 0.78 7.84
C ARG A 108 7.69 1.92 8.14
N LEU A 109 6.47 1.64 8.57
CA LEU A 109 5.52 2.69 8.94
C LEU A 109 5.98 3.51 10.15
N ARG A 110 6.60 2.86 11.14
CA ARG A 110 7.12 3.55 12.33
C ARG A 110 8.30 4.48 12.04
N THR A 111 9.14 4.11 11.08
CA THR A 111 10.34 4.89 10.71
C THR A 111 10.06 5.97 9.68
N HIS A 112 8.95 5.88 8.96
CA HIS A 112 8.54 6.82 7.91
C HIS A 112 7.25 7.54 8.31
N ALA A 113 7.29 8.21 9.47
CA ALA A 113 6.31 9.24 9.83
C ALA A 113 6.52 10.56 9.05
N ALA A 114 7.15 10.46 7.86
CA ALA A 114 7.27 11.57 6.95
C ALA A 114 5.87 11.96 6.42
N SER A 115 5.62 13.22 6.30
CA SER A 115 4.39 13.73 5.68
C SER A 115 4.23 13.15 4.27
N SER A 116 3.01 13.11 3.75
CA SER A 116 2.76 12.70 2.36
C SER A 116 3.55 13.54 1.35
N GLU A 117 3.83 14.80 1.66
CA GLU A 117 4.65 15.70 0.86
C GLU A 117 6.12 15.27 0.83
N ASP A 118 6.70 14.91 1.98
CA ASP A 118 8.08 14.42 2.04
C ASP A 118 8.23 13.06 1.33
N ALA A 119 7.24 12.19 1.48
CA ALA A 119 7.20 10.92 0.75
C ALA A 119 7.17 11.15 -0.78
N LEU A 120 6.39 12.14 -1.25
CA LEU A 120 6.35 12.50 -2.66
C LEU A 120 7.69 13.06 -3.16
N LYS A 121 8.34 13.96 -2.41
CA LYS A 121 9.66 14.48 -2.76
C LYS A 121 10.72 13.37 -2.87
N LEU A 122 10.74 12.44 -1.91
CA LEU A 122 11.65 11.30 -1.95
C LEU A 122 11.37 10.37 -3.14
N HIS A 123 10.10 10.14 -3.45
CA HIS A 123 9.67 9.36 -4.60
C HIS A 123 10.13 10.01 -5.92
N GLN A 124 9.88 11.30 -6.08
CA GLN A 124 10.30 12.06 -7.27
C GLN A 124 11.83 12.02 -7.45
N ALA A 125 12.59 12.21 -6.37
CA ALA A 125 14.04 12.14 -6.41
C ALA A 125 14.56 10.73 -6.75
N ALA A 126 13.89 9.68 -6.27
CA ALA A 126 14.26 8.28 -6.60
C ALA A 126 13.99 7.98 -8.08
N TRP A 127 12.82 8.38 -8.59
CA TRP A 127 12.48 8.23 -10.02
C TRP A 127 13.38 9.07 -10.91
N GLY A 128 13.67 10.33 -10.55
CA GLY A 128 14.61 11.17 -11.31
C GLY A 128 15.96 10.47 -11.52
N ARG A 129 16.53 9.87 -10.46
CA ARG A 129 17.78 9.11 -10.57
C ARG A 129 17.69 7.85 -11.45
N LEU A 130 16.53 7.23 -11.53
CA LEU A 130 16.31 6.09 -12.44
C LEU A 130 16.23 6.58 -13.88
N TRP A 131 15.45 7.62 -14.14
CA TRP A 131 15.31 8.19 -15.49
C TRP A 131 16.63 8.71 -16.04
N GLU A 132 17.45 9.41 -15.24
CA GLU A 132 18.79 9.86 -15.64
C GLU A 132 19.69 8.74 -16.20
N ARG A 133 19.45 7.49 -15.81
CA ARG A 133 20.21 6.32 -16.29
C ARG A 133 19.72 5.76 -17.61
N PHE A 134 18.44 5.95 -17.91
CA PHE A 134 17.76 5.30 -19.02
C PHE A 134 17.17 6.29 -20.04
N GLU A 135 17.18 7.59 -19.73
CA GLU A 135 16.66 8.62 -20.63
C GLU A 135 17.56 8.71 -21.87
N THR A 136 16.98 8.41 -23.03
CA THR A 136 17.59 8.68 -24.32
C THR A 136 16.97 9.93 -24.91
N ARG A 137 17.77 10.95 -25.17
CA ARG A 137 17.29 12.22 -25.76
C ARG A 137 17.61 12.26 -27.22
N LEU A 138 16.61 12.55 -28.05
CA LEU A 138 16.73 12.82 -29.48
C LEU A 138 16.47 14.30 -29.73
N ASP A 139 17.51 15.07 -29.93
CA ASP A 139 17.40 16.55 -30.03
C ASP A 139 16.66 17.03 -31.29
N ALA A 140 16.45 16.17 -32.29
CA ALA A 140 15.95 16.56 -33.57
C ALA A 140 14.53 16.07 -33.93
N ASP A 141 13.94 15.14 -33.15
CA ASP A 141 12.64 14.55 -33.50
C ASP A 141 11.76 14.28 -32.26
N PRO A 142 10.82 15.19 -31.96
CA PRO A 142 9.90 15.05 -30.83
C PRO A 142 9.00 13.82 -30.88
N LEU A 143 8.65 13.32 -32.09
CA LEU A 143 7.79 12.14 -32.24
C LEU A 143 8.54 10.86 -31.90
N SER A 144 9.78 10.75 -32.35
CA SER A 144 10.64 9.62 -32.01
C SER A 144 11.01 9.62 -30.53
N GLN A 145 11.16 10.79 -29.88
CA GLN A 145 11.35 10.91 -28.44
C GLN A 145 10.17 10.34 -27.65
N LEU A 146 8.95 10.58 -28.11
CA LEU A 146 7.74 10.09 -27.44
C LEU A 146 7.63 8.55 -27.44
N VAL A 147 8.20 7.90 -28.45
CA VAL A 147 8.19 6.42 -28.58
C VAL A 147 9.26 5.76 -27.70
N LEU A 148 10.34 6.50 -27.34
CA LEU A 148 11.45 6.00 -26.54
C LEU A 148 11.27 6.16 -25.03
N ASN A 149 10.33 7.00 -24.59
CA ASN A 149 9.98 7.23 -23.19
C ASN A 149 8.67 6.51 -22.84
#